data_abc96b6df67e4b68cbcce6e41fbcf80e
#
_entry.id   abc96b6df67e4b68cbcce6e41fbcf80e
#
_cell.length_a   1.000
_cell.length_b   1.000
_cell.length_c   1.000
_cell.angle_alpha   90.00
_cell.angle_beta   90.00
_cell.angle_gamma   90.00
#
_symmetry.space_group_name_H-M   'P 1'
#
loop_
_entity.id
_entity.type
_entity.pdbx_description
1 polymer ?
#
loop_
_entity_poly.entity_id
_entity_poly.type
_entity_poly.pdbx_seq_one_letter_code
_entity_poly.pdbx_strand_id
1 'polypeptide(L)'
;TEHDGQAQNMSLTAIRTIYTAVLKETKFAQYATYVTNLTQNFRQAPSDDAYLTEQYDLIEGGLAHAADEVMIVVNKNTELTDLLLAQLGYYSQEEFMNLVYKASDDPLYDESLDKERFSYDELVGRSFVWYPNDEIFLASANPFSPFTYRAYGEGLENGIELTVTGILRPKEDISYGCMSAG
;
A
#
# COMPACT_ATOMS: atom_id res chain seq x y z
N THR A 1 11.23 0.05 3.84
CA THR A 1 11.87 0.04 2.50
C THR A 1 13.28 0.58 2.62
N GLU A 2 14.25 -0.09 2.03
CA GLU A 2 15.63 0.38 1.97
C GLU A 2 15.79 1.30 0.75
N HIS A 3 16.19 2.53 1.00
CA HIS A 3 16.74 3.42 -0.01
C HIS A 3 18.16 3.81 0.45
N ASP A 4 19.16 3.63 -0.39
CA ASP A 4 20.58 3.84 -0.07
C ASP A 4 21.10 3.08 1.16
N GLY A 5 20.57 1.86 1.43
CA GLY A 5 20.98 1.04 2.56
C GLY A 5 20.48 1.52 3.92
N GLN A 6 19.56 2.47 3.96
CA GLN A 6 18.86 2.87 5.18
C GLN A 6 17.39 2.49 5.11
N ALA A 7 16.90 1.80 6.14
CA ALA A 7 15.47 1.51 6.29
C ALA A 7 14.69 2.82 6.46
N GLN A 8 13.87 3.17 5.47
CA GLN A 8 12.96 4.30 5.57
C GLN A 8 11.57 3.79 5.96
N ASN A 9 11.13 4.17 7.15
CA ASN A 9 9.81 3.84 7.64
C ASN A 9 8.87 5.02 7.37
N MET A 10 7.96 4.87 6.43
CA MET A 10 6.89 5.82 6.21
C MET A 10 5.67 5.38 7.02
N SER A 11 5.23 6.20 7.97
CA SER A 11 4.01 5.93 8.73
C SER A 11 2.79 5.96 7.81
N LEU A 12 1.99 4.89 7.81
CA LEU A 12 0.70 4.85 7.10
C LEU A 12 -0.21 6.02 7.46
N THR A 13 -0.15 6.45 8.74
CA THR A 13 -0.91 7.61 9.22
C THR A 13 -0.40 8.90 8.59
N ALA A 14 0.91 9.07 8.40
CA ALA A 14 1.48 10.23 7.74
C ALA A 14 1.10 10.26 6.27
N ILE A 15 1.26 9.15 5.54
CA ILE A 15 0.83 9.01 4.15
C ILE A 15 -0.65 9.38 3.99
N ARG A 16 -1.51 8.80 4.83
CA ARG A 16 -2.94 9.07 4.84
C ARG A 16 -3.25 10.54 5.11
N THR A 17 -2.56 11.16 6.07
CA THR A 17 -2.77 12.56 6.44
C THR A 17 -2.38 13.49 5.30
N ILE A 18 -1.23 13.26 4.68
CA ILE A 18 -0.74 14.02 3.52
C ILE A 18 -1.72 13.86 2.36
N TYR A 19 -2.07 12.63 2.01
CA TYR A 19 -2.98 12.35 0.88
C TYR A 19 -4.38 12.98 1.10
N THR A 20 -4.90 12.90 2.33
CA THR A 20 -6.19 13.53 2.68
C THR A 20 -6.11 15.05 2.63
N ALA A 21 -5.00 15.65 3.04
CA ALA A 21 -4.80 17.10 2.97
C ALA A 21 -4.77 17.57 1.51
N VAL A 22 -4.00 16.90 0.66
CA VAL A 22 -3.93 17.20 -0.77
C VAL A 22 -5.30 17.06 -1.45
N LEU A 23 -6.01 15.96 -1.19
CA LEU A 23 -7.33 15.74 -1.76
C LEU A 23 -8.32 16.84 -1.35
N LYS A 24 -8.25 17.36 -0.12
CA LYS A 24 -9.14 18.43 0.34
C LYS A 24 -8.95 19.73 -0.42
N GLU A 25 -7.75 20.00 -0.89
CA GLU A 25 -7.41 21.22 -1.65
C GLU A 25 -7.64 21.07 -3.14
N THR A 26 -8.01 19.87 -3.61
CA THR A 26 -8.29 19.60 -5.02
C THR A 26 -9.77 19.50 -5.31
N LYS A 27 -10.13 19.51 -6.60
CA LYS A 27 -11.49 19.19 -7.08
C LYS A 27 -11.99 17.78 -6.67
N PHE A 28 -11.11 16.94 -6.11
CA PHE A 28 -11.41 15.60 -5.61
C PHE A 28 -11.73 15.57 -4.11
N ALA A 29 -11.90 16.71 -3.44
CA ALA A 29 -12.22 16.80 -2.01
C ALA A 29 -13.42 15.92 -1.59
N GLN A 30 -14.41 15.78 -2.47
CA GLN A 30 -15.57 14.90 -2.25
C GLN A 30 -15.21 13.41 -2.11
N TYR A 31 -14.05 13.00 -2.62
CA TYR A 31 -13.56 11.63 -2.55
C TYR A 31 -12.64 11.37 -1.34
N ALA A 32 -12.34 12.38 -0.53
CA ALA A 32 -11.47 12.23 0.65
C ALA A 32 -11.98 11.17 1.64
N THR A 33 -13.30 10.96 1.71
CA THR A 33 -13.93 9.91 2.55
C THR A 33 -13.62 8.50 2.01
N TYR A 34 -13.49 8.33 0.69
CA TYR A 34 -13.16 7.02 0.09
C TYR A 34 -11.72 6.61 0.37
N VAL A 35 -10.79 7.56 0.50
CA VAL A 35 -9.38 7.29 0.88
C VAL A 35 -9.30 6.63 2.24
N THR A 36 -10.25 6.92 3.13
CA THR A 36 -10.33 6.28 4.46
C THR A 36 -10.59 4.78 4.34
N ASN A 37 -11.34 4.35 3.33
CA ASN A 37 -11.67 2.94 3.09
C ASN A 37 -10.57 2.20 2.31
N LEU A 38 -9.69 2.92 1.60
CA LEU A 38 -8.54 2.34 0.88
C LEU A 38 -7.43 1.84 1.82
N THR A 39 -7.52 2.11 3.12
CA THR A 39 -6.53 1.65 4.10
C THR A 39 -6.73 0.19 4.55
N GLN A 40 -7.79 -0.48 4.12
CA GLN A 40 -8.01 -1.92 4.37
C GLN A 40 -7.56 -2.74 3.14
N ASN A 41 -6.29 -2.59 2.79
CA ASN A 41 -5.76 -3.21 1.57
C ASN A 41 -5.37 -4.69 1.75
N PHE A 42 -5.23 -5.17 3.00
CA PHE A 42 -4.93 -6.57 3.27
C PHE A 42 -6.22 -7.36 3.52
N ARG A 43 -6.40 -8.41 2.73
CA ARG A 43 -7.51 -9.37 2.89
C ARG A 43 -6.94 -10.77 2.79
N GLN A 44 -7.52 -11.68 3.57
CA GLN A 44 -7.20 -13.08 3.43
C GLN A 44 -7.70 -13.59 2.08
N ALA A 45 -6.79 -14.18 1.31
CA ALA A 45 -7.14 -14.85 0.07
C ALA A 45 -7.89 -16.17 0.37
N PRO A 46 -8.86 -16.55 -0.47
CA PRO A 46 -9.39 -17.90 -0.45
C PRO A 46 -8.28 -18.94 -0.63
N SER A 47 -8.38 -20.07 0.06
CA SER A 47 -7.40 -21.15 -0.02
C SER A 47 -7.60 -22.08 -1.23
N ASP A 48 -8.63 -21.85 -2.03
CA ASP A 48 -8.95 -22.64 -3.21
C ASP A 48 -8.42 -21.92 -4.46
N ASP A 49 -7.35 -22.45 -5.02
CA ASP A 49 -6.72 -21.91 -6.24
C ASP A 49 -7.66 -21.94 -7.45
N ALA A 50 -8.52 -22.96 -7.55
CA ALA A 50 -9.47 -23.05 -8.64
C ALA A 50 -10.47 -21.88 -8.58
N TYR A 51 -10.95 -21.55 -7.37
CA TYR A 51 -11.83 -20.40 -7.14
C TYR A 51 -11.14 -19.07 -7.45
N LEU A 52 -9.87 -18.90 -7.07
CA LEU A 52 -9.10 -17.70 -7.41
C LEU A 52 -8.91 -17.56 -8.91
N THR A 53 -8.53 -18.64 -9.59
CA THR A 53 -8.26 -18.63 -11.04
C THR A 53 -9.54 -18.56 -11.89
N GLU A 54 -10.71 -18.85 -11.34
CA GLU A 54 -11.99 -18.54 -11.96
C GLU A 54 -12.25 -17.03 -12.04
N GLN A 55 -11.81 -16.27 -11.04
CA GLN A 55 -12.09 -14.83 -10.92
C GLN A 55 -10.96 -13.94 -11.42
N TYR A 56 -9.72 -14.40 -11.32
CA TYR A 56 -8.52 -13.62 -11.62
C TYR A 56 -7.63 -14.31 -12.63
N ASP A 57 -6.99 -13.51 -13.47
CA ASP A 57 -5.83 -13.90 -14.26
C ASP A 57 -4.58 -13.67 -13.41
N LEU A 58 -3.70 -14.67 -13.33
CA LEU A 58 -2.35 -14.49 -12.81
C LEU A 58 -1.50 -13.82 -13.89
N ILE A 59 -1.10 -12.57 -13.65
CA ILE A 59 -0.33 -11.76 -14.60
C ILE A 59 1.14 -12.09 -14.51
N GLU A 60 1.66 -12.24 -13.26
CA GLU A 60 3.08 -12.52 -13.01
C GLU A 60 3.23 -13.26 -11.68
N GLY A 61 4.29 -14.08 -11.57
CA GLY A 61 4.63 -14.81 -10.34
C GLY A 61 3.76 -16.04 -10.10
N GLY A 62 3.32 -16.23 -8.86
CA GLY A 62 2.53 -17.35 -8.39
C GLY A 62 1.47 -16.98 -7.37
N LEU A 63 0.55 -17.91 -7.10
CA LEU A 63 -0.43 -17.76 -6.01
C LEU A 63 0.28 -17.91 -4.66
N ALA A 64 -0.21 -17.17 -3.67
CA ALA A 64 0.28 -17.25 -2.29
C ALA A 64 -0.28 -18.49 -1.59
N HIS A 65 0.60 -19.29 -0.96
CA HIS A 65 0.22 -20.50 -0.25
C HIS A 65 0.71 -20.50 1.20
N ALA A 66 1.62 -19.59 1.56
CA ALA A 66 2.14 -19.44 2.91
C ALA A 66 1.59 -18.17 3.59
N ALA A 67 1.67 -18.10 4.90
CA ALA A 67 1.13 -16.98 5.68
C ALA A 67 1.96 -15.69 5.53
N ASP A 68 3.17 -15.80 5.05
CA ASP A 68 4.11 -14.72 4.75
C ASP A 68 4.14 -14.34 3.27
N GLU A 69 3.27 -14.93 2.47
CA GLU A 69 3.11 -14.62 1.05
C GLU A 69 1.90 -13.75 0.80
N VAL A 70 2.05 -12.77 -0.07
CA VAL A 70 0.97 -11.86 -0.47
C VAL A 70 0.90 -11.72 -1.98
N MET A 71 -0.31 -11.45 -2.48
CA MET A 71 -0.54 -11.15 -3.89
C MET A 71 -1.04 -9.72 -4.04
N ILE A 72 -0.56 -9.03 -5.07
CA ILE A 72 -1.07 -7.72 -5.46
C ILE A 72 -2.24 -7.92 -6.43
N VAL A 73 -3.37 -7.27 -6.13
CA VAL A 73 -4.52 -7.25 -7.05
C VAL A 73 -4.57 -5.90 -7.75
N VAL A 74 -4.36 -5.91 -9.05
CA VAL A 74 -4.49 -4.71 -9.90
C VAL A 74 -5.93 -4.57 -10.39
N ASN A 75 -6.29 -3.39 -10.91
CA ASN A 75 -7.56 -3.22 -11.59
C ASN A 75 -7.54 -3.86 -13.01
N LYS A 76 -8.65 -3.80 -13.73
CA LYS A 76 -8.76 -4.36 -15.10
C LYS A 76 -7.77 -3.74 -16.10
N ASN A 77 -7.35 -2.51 -15.88
CA ASN A 77 -6.37 -1.80 -16.70
C ASN A 77 -4.91 -2.08 -16.29
N THR A 78 -4.71 -2.96 -15.32
CA THR A 78 -3.38 -3.25 -14.75
C THR A 78 -2.78 -2.02 -14.04
N GLU A 79 -3.62 -1.30 -13.31
CA GLU A 79 -3.23 -0.11 -12.55
C GLU A 79 -3.31 -0.37 -11.05
N LEU A 80 -2.46 0.30 -10.30
CA LEU A 80 -2.43 0.36 -8.84
C LEU A 80 -2.55 1.82 -8.39
N THR A 81 -3.04 2.01 -7.18
CA THR A 81 -3.06 3.36 -6.59
C THR A 81 -1.67 3.70 -6.04
N ASP A 82 -1.27 4.97 -6.20
CA ASP A 82 -0.02 5.49 -5.62
C ASP A 82 0.03 5.27 -4.11
N LEU A 83 -1.13 5.35 -3.46
CA LEU A 83 -1.25 5.11 -2.03
C LEU A 83 -0.84 3.67 -1.66
N LEU A 84 -1.28 2.66 -2.40
CA LEU A 84 -0.89 1.27 -2.18
C LEU A 84 0.61 1.08 -2.42
N LEU A 85 1.12 1.63 -3.51
CA LEU A 85 2.54 1.57 -3.85
C LEU A 85 3.41 2.22 -2.76
N ALA A 86 2.98 3.37 -2.24
CA ALA A 86 3.66 4.02 -1.11
C ALA A 86 3.59 3.18 0.18
N GLN A 87 2.44 2.57 0.48
CA GLN A 87 2.26 1.70 1.65
C GLN A 87 3.15 0.46 1.60
N LEU A 88 3.31 -0.13 0.42
CA LEU A 88 4.19 -1.27 0.20
C LEU A 88 5.67 -0.86 0.04
N GLY A 89 5.95 0.46 0.05
CA GLY A 89 7.29 1.00 0.00
C GLY A 89 7.94 0.94 -1.38
N TYR A 90 7.15 0.97 -2.44
CA TYR A 90 7.63 1.09 -3.81
C TYR A 90 8.03 2.52 -4.17
N TYR A 91 7.50 3.52 -3.44
CA TYR A 91 7.96 4.90 -3.47
C TYR A 91 8.83 5.21 -2.27
N SER A 92 9.91 5.92 -2.47
CA SER A 92 10.61 6.63 -1.40
C SER A 92 9.73 7.76 -0.86
N GLN A 93 10.12 8.33 0.27
CA GLN A 93 9.41 9.50 0.81
C GLN A 93 9.46 10.69 -0.15
N GLU A 94 10.60 10.89 -0.82
CA GLU A 94 10.82 11.97 -1.77
C GLU A 94 9.96 11.80 -3.02
N GLU A 95 9.97 10.60 -3.63
CA GLU A 95 9.10 10.27 -4.77
C GLU A 95 7.61 10.43 -4.43
N PHE A 96 7.19 9.98 -3.24
CA PHE A 96 5.80 10.15 -2.81
C PHE A 96 5.42 11.63 -2.60
N MET A 97 6.30 12.43 -1.99
CA MET A 97 6.07 13.87 -1.85
C MET A 97 6.04 14.57 -3.21
N ASN A 98 6.84 14.12 -4.15
CA ASN A 98 6.84 14.64 -5.51
C ASN A 98 5.49 14.44 -6.23
N LEU A 99 4.82 13.29 -6.02
CA LEU A 99 3.45 13.07 -6.51
C LEU A 99 2.45 14.07 -5.90
N VAL A 100 2.63 14.41 -4.63
CA VAL A 100 1.82 15.43 -3.94
C VAL A 100 2.04 16.80 -4.56
N TYR A 101 3.29 17.19 -4.82
CA TYR A 101 3.65 18.44 -5.47
C TYR A 101 3.09 18.52 -6.89
N LYS A 102 3.17 17.44 -7.67
CA LYS A 102 2.55 17.34 -9.00
C LYS A 102 1.04 17.58 -8.94
N ALA A 103 0.35 16.95 -8.00
CA ALA A 103 -1.10 17.05 -7.85
C ALA A 103 -1.60 18.45 -7.44
N SER A 104 -0.74 19.23 -6.77
CA SER A 104 -1.04 20.59 -6.29
C SER A 104 -0.47 21.72 -7.16
N ASP A 105 0.16 21.40 -8.30
CA ASP A 105 0.92 22.34 -9.14
C ASP A 105 1.97 23.14 -8.33
N ASP A 106 2.61 22.47 -7.36
CA ASP A 106 3.60 23.10 -6.49
C ASP A 106 4.95 23.27 -7.23
N PRO A 107 5.61 24.44 -7.10
CA PRO A 107 6.92 24.68 -7.72
C PRO A 107 8.04 23.75 -7.22
N LEU A 108 7.83 22.99 -6.15
CA LEU A 108 8.76 21.95 -5.67
C LEU A 108 8.67 20.64 -6.46
N TYR A 109 7.74 20.53 -7.41
CA TYR A 109 7.63 19.36 -8.29
C TYR A 109 8.89 19.21 -9.16
N ASP A 110 9.45 18.01 -9.17
CA ASP A 110 10.62 17.63 -9.98
C ASP A 110 10.24 16.48 -10.91
N GLU A 111 10.20 16.74 -12.22
CA GLU A 111 9.87 15.75 -13.23
C GLU A 111 10.84 14.56 -13.24
N SER A 112 12.08 14.73 -12.78
CA SER A 112 13.08 13.66 -12.73
C SER A 112 12.78 12.57 -11.69
N LEU A 113 11.93 12.89 -10.70
CA LEU A 113 11.45 11.97 -9.66
C LEU A 113 10.13 11.30 -10.02
N ASP A 114 9.59 11.59 -11.20
CA ASP A 114 8.28 11.07 -11.62
C ASP A 114 8.41 9.60 -12.03
N LYS A 115 7.76 8.71 -11.28
CA LYS A 115 7.74 7.28 -11.55
C LYS A 115 6.29 6.82 -11.76
N GLU A 116 5.87 6.79 -13.01
CA GLU A 116 4.49 6.45 -13.40
C GLU A 116 4.27 4.96 -13.67
N ARG A 117 5.34 4.19 -13.78
CA ARG A 117 5.27 2.78 -14.15
C ARG A 117 6.24 1.94 -13.32
N PHE A 118 5.76 0.74 -13.00
CA PHE A 118 6.54 -0.30 -12.34
C PHE A 118 6.55 -1.53 -13.23
N SER A 119 7.71 -2.14 -13.41
CA SER A 119 7.79 -3.46 -14.05
C SER A 119 7.33 -4.55 -13.09
N TYR A 120 6.92 -5.69 -13.60
CA TYR A 120 6.51 -6.81 -12.75
C TYR A 120 7.67 -7.32 -11.88
N ASP A 121 8.89 -7.30 -12.39
CA ASP A 121 10.10 -7.69 -11.65
C ASP A 121 10.41 -6.76 -10.47
N GLU A 122 9.95 -5.50 -10.52
CA GLU A 122 10.06 -4.58 -9.37
C GLU A 122 9.03 -4.87 -8.28
N LEU A 123 7.91 -5.51 -8.63
CA LEU A 123 6.80 -5.77 -7.72
C LEU A 123 6.89 -7.16 -7.11
N VAL A 124 7.10 -8.19 -7.94
CA VAL A 124 7.16 -9.60 -7.51
C VAL A 124 8.52 -9.92 -6.91
N GLY A 125 8.53 -10.71 -5.85
CA GLY A 125 9.74 -11.09 -5.12
C GLY A 125 10.21 -10.05 -4.11
N ARG A 126 9.58 -8.87 -4.03
CA ARG A 126 9.90 -7.86 -3.03
C ARG A 126 9.27 -8.21 -1.69
N SER A 127 10.02 -8.02 -0.60
CA SER A 127 9.55 -8.20 0.76
C SER A 127 9.36 -6.86 1.45
N PHE A 128 8.44 -6.84 2.41
CA PHE A 128 8.23 -5.74 3.34
C PHE A 128 7.83 -6.28 4.71
N VAL A 129 8.10 -5.51 5.76
CA VAL A 129 7.79 -5.94 7.13
C VAL A 129 6.48 -5.31 7.57
N TRP A 130 5.52 -6.15 7.92
CA TRP A 130 4.28 -5.74 8.54
C TRP A 130 4.35 -5.91 10.06
N TYR A 131 3.97 -4.85 10.79
CA TYR A 131 3.94 -4.87 12.23
C TYR A 131 2.49 -4.90 12.73
N PRO A 132 2.13 -5.79 13.65
CA PRO A 132 0.81 -5.82 14.25
C PRO A 132 0.55 -4.58 15.12
N ASN A 133 -0.72 -4.29 15.36
CA ASN A 133 -1.13 -3.05 16.05
C ASN A 133 -0.59 -2.93 17.48
N ASP A 134 -0.42 -4.04 18.19
CA ASP A 134 0.14 -4.07 19.56
C ASP A 134 1.63 -3.72 19.61
N GLU A 135 2.35 -3.88 18.51
CA GLU A 135 3.72 -3.37 18.37
C GLU A 135 3.75 -1.87 18.06
N ILE A 136 2.78 -1.37 17.32
CA ILE A 136 2.76 0.01 16.83
C ILE A 136 2.12 0.98 17.84
N PHE A 137 1.10 0.53 18.56
CA PHE A 137 0.37 1.35 19.53
C PHE A 137 0.76 0.99 20.95
N LEU A 138 1.23 2.00 21.70
CA LEU A 138 1.56 1.90 23.11
C LEU A 138 0.41 2.43 23.95
N ALA A 139 0.12 1.76 25.08
CA ALA A 139 -0.81 2.30 26.06
C ALA A 139 -0.32 3.61 26.64
N SER A 140 -1.20 4.59 26.72
CA SER A 140 -0.93 5.91 27.26
C SER A 140 -1.69 6.10 28.59
N ALA A 141 -1.08 6.82 29.53
CA ALA A 141 -1.75 7.22 30.77
C ALA A 141 -2.78 8.35 30.58
N ASN A 142 -2.85 8.94 29.38
CA ASN A 142 -3.80 10.00 29.08
C ASN A 142 -5.18 9.42 28.75
N PRO A 143 -6.23 9.66 29.57
CA PRO A 143 -7.57 9.10 29.34
C PRO A 143 -8.25 9.62 28.06
N PHE A 144 -7.82 10.77 27.52
CA PHE A 144 -8.34 11.34 26.28
C PHE A 144 -7.60 10.83 25.02
N SER A 145 -6.44 10.21 25.23
CA SER A 145 -5.65 9.56 24.18
C SER A 145 -5.05 8.28 24.75
N PRO A 146 -5.84 7.19 24.87
CA PRO A 146 -5.45 5.98 25.59
C PRO A 146 -4.30 5.21 24.91
N PHE A 147 -3.98 5.57 23.67
CA PHE A 147 -2.87 5.00 22.92
C PHE A 147 -2.02 6.10 22.29
N THR A 148 -0.71 5.86 22.26
CA THR A 148 0.25 6.67 21.51
C THR A 148 0.86 5.80 20.42
N TYR A 149 1.14 6.42 19.26
CA TYR A 149 1.80 5.77 18.16
C TYR A 149 3.31 5.70 18.43
N ARG A 150 3.90 4.51 18.30
CA ARG A 150 5.35 4.34 18.39
C ARG A 150 5.99 4.92 17.11
N ALA A 151 6.81 5.95 17.29
CA ALA A 151 7.45 6.62 16.17
C ALA A 151 8.56 5.72 15.57
N TYR A 152 8.54 5.59 14.28
CA TYR A 152 9.65 5.18 13.41
C TYR A 152 10.58 4.06 13.91
N GLY A 153 10.08 2.84 13.99
CA GLY A 153 10.94 1.66 14.03
C GLY A 153 11.77 1.45 15.31
N GLU A 154 11.76 2.38 16.24
CA GLU A 154 12.44 2.20 17.51
C GLU A 154 11.73 1.12 18.36
N GLY A 155 12.43 0.01 18.62
CA GLY A 155 11.94 -1.08 19.44
C GLY A 155 10.79 -1.89 18.84
N LEU A 156 10.64 -1.93 17.51
CA LEU A 156 9.76 -2.87 16.82
C LEU A 156 10.49 -4.21 16.65
N GLU A 157 10.01 -5.26 17.33
CA GLU A 157 10.69 -6.54 17.36
C GLU A 157 9.93 -7.67 16.65
N ASN A 158 8.59 -7.64 16.65
CA ASN A 158 7.76 -8.73 16.16
C ASN A 158 7.14 -8.42 14.78
N GLY A 159 7.95 -7.93 13.87
CA GLY A 159 7.54 -7.74 12.48
C GLY A 159 7.43 -9.06 11.73
N ILE A 160 6.43 -9.17 10.86
CA ILE A 160 6.26 -10.29 9.96
C ILE A 160 6.74 -9.85 8.59
N GLU A 161 7.76 -10.51 8.07
CA GLU A 161 8.22 -10.28 6.71
C GLU A 161 7.21 -10.90 5.74
N LEU A 162 6.67 -10.09 4.84
CA LEU A 162 5.72 -10.50 3.82
C LEU A 162 6.38 -10.35 2.46
N THR A 163 6.26 -11.38 1.61
CA THR A 163 6.84 -11.39 0.27
C THR A 163 5.74 -11.36 -0.78
N VAL A 164 5.87 -10.48 -1.77
CA VAL A 164 4.97 -10.43 -2.92
C VAL A 164 5.30 -11.58 -3.85
N THR A 165 4.38 -12.55 -3.97
CA THR A 165 4.58 -13.75 -4.80
C THR A 165 3.94 -13.63 -6.17
N GLY A 166 2.89 -12.81 -6.33
CA GLY A 166 2.21 -12.71 -7.62
C GLY A 166 1.35 -11.47 -7.77
N ILE A 167 0.96 -11.24 -9.01
CA ILE A 167 0.07 -10.16 -9.42
C ILE A 167 -1.17 -10.75 -10.07
N LEU A 168 -2.33 -10.39 -9.55
CA LEU A 168 -3.64 -10.83 -10.02
C LEU A 168 -4.41 -9.68 -10.67
N ARG A 169 -5.12 -9.98 -11.75
CA ARG A 169 -6.05 -9.06 -12.39
C ARG A 169 -7.43 -9.68 -12.49
N PRO A 170 -8.53 -8.99 -12.11
CA PRO A 170 -9.88 -9.48 -12.31
C PRO A 170 -10.14 -9.78 -13.79
N LYS A 171 -10.77 -10.90 -14.09
CA LYS A 171 -11.21 -11.22 -15.44
C LYS A 171 -12.27 -10.23 -15.94
N GLU A 172 -12.41 -10.10 -17.24
CA GLU A 172 -13.27 -9.08 -17.85
C GLU A 172 -14.75 -9.21 -17.46
N ASP A 173 -15.23 -10.44 -17.30
CA ASP A 173 -16.61 -10.75 -16.92
C ASP A 173 -16.88 -10.64 -15.42
N ILE A 174 -15.85 -10.48 -14.59
CA ILE A 174 -15.95 -10.31 -13.14
C ILE A 174 -16.13 -8.84 -12.79
N SER A 175 -17.30 -8.45 -12.31
CA SER A 175 -17.58 -7.09 -11.85
C SER A 175 -16.98 -6.81 -10.46
N TYR A 176 -17.03 -7.81 -9.57
CA TYR A 176 -16.52 -7.74 -8.20
C TYR A 176 -15.79 -9.05 -7.87
N GLY A 177 -14.49 -9.03 -7.89
CA GLY A 177 -13.70 -10.17 -7.41
C GLY A 177 -13.73 -10.26 -5.88
N CYS A 178 -13.52 -11.45 -5.33
CA CYS A 178 -13.56 -11.69 -3.88
C CYS A 178 -12.51 -10.89 -3.09
N MET A 179 -11.44 -10.44 -3.74
CA MET A 179 -10.36 -9.65 -3.15
C MET A 179 -10.34 -8.19 -3.60
N SER A 180 -11.13 -7.80 -4.60
CA SER A 180 -11.22 -6.40 -5.01
C SER A 180 -12.07 -5.61 -4.03
N ALA A 181 -11.57 -4.45 -3.62
CA ALA A 181 -12.45 -3.43 -3.07
C ALA A 181 -13.31 -2.95 -4.23
N GLY A 182 -14.61 -3.22 -4.16
CA GLY A 182 -15.58 -2.69 -5.10
C GLY A 182 -15.63 -1.18 -5.08
#